data_01ce3ce30c8fbf5fd33709fd0e6cc029
#
_entry.id   01ce3ce30c8fbf5fd33709fd0e6cc029
#
_cell.length_a   1.000
_cell.length_b   1.000
_cell.length_c   1.000
_cell.angle_alpha   90.00
_cell.angle_beta   90.00
_cell.angle_gamma   90.00
#
_symmetry.space_group_name_H-M   'P 1'
#
loop_
_entity.id
_entity.type
_entity.pdbx_description
1 polymer ?
#
loop_
_entity_poly.entity_id
_entity_poly.type
_entity_poly.pdbx_seq_one_letter_code
_entity_poly.pdbx_strand_id
1 'polypeptide(L)'
;MEYINRNRLFLASCTALVVTSMTFAIRAGMINPLGVQFGLSNEQLGWIASMAFLGFPIAVIIGGLVVDIIGMGRLMVVAFIAHLAGILLTIFASDFWTLLISTLLIGLANGTVEAACNPLVATLYPENKTTKLNHFHVWFPGGIVIGGLIVYFMNQAGLNWQWQMATMFLPLLAYGYLFWGQRFPVTERVAVGVSTSEMYSAVVSPLFLFMVLCMFGTAITELGTNQWIDVLLKKVTDSPILILVLVSGIMALGRSLAEPVVHRFSPPGVLLASAILAALGLYAMSLADGVTIFAAAAVFALGVTYFWPTMLGFVSEYIHKSGAVGLAVIGAAGMFATFIFQPVIGAVYDAALVQALPAG
;
A
#
# COMPACT_ATOMS: atom_id res chain seq x y z
N MET A 1 19.29 -21.11 23.53
CA MET A 1 18.35 -20.28 22.75
C MET A 1 18.66 -20.50 21.27
N GLU A 2 17.69 -20.92 20.50
CA GLU A 2 17.88 -21.13 19.06
C GLU A 2 18.06 -19.80 18.34
N TYR A 3 19.03 -19.74 17.43
CA TYR A 3 19.44 -18.52 16.75
C TYR A 3 18.36 -18.05 15.77
N ILE A 4 17.82 -16.82 15.99
CA ILE A 4 16.91 -16.11 15.06
C ILE A 4 17.76 -15.13 14.25
N ASN A 5 17.79 -15.29 12.93
CA ASN A 5 18.55 -14.40 12.05
C ASN A 5 17.73 -13.13 11.76
N ARG A 6 17.84 -12.11 12.64
CA ARG A 6 17.12 -10.83 12.55
C ARG A 6 17.30 -10.13 11.20
N ASN A 7 18.54 -10.05 10.70
CA ASN A 7 18.85 -9.33 9.47
C ASN A 7 18.22 -10.00 8.25
N ARG A 8 18.28 -11.36 8.17
CA ARG A 8 17.69 -12.10 7.06
C ARG A 8 16.16 -11.99 7.07
N LEU A 9 15.52 -12.09 8.23
CA LEU A 9 14.07 -11.93 8.37
C LEU A 9 13.63 -10.51 8.03
N PHE A 10 14.38 -9.49 8.44
CA PHE A 10 14.10 -8.10 8.08
C PHE A 10 14.23 -7.87 6.57
N LEU A 11 15.31 -8.34 5.95
CA LEU A 11 15.50 -8.25 4.49
C LEU A 11 14.39 -8.98 3.73
N ALA A 12 14.00 -10.17 4.19
CA ALA A 12 12.90 -10.94 3.63
C ALA A 12 11.58 -10.18 3.70
N SER A 13 11.30 -9.53 4.84
CA SER A 13 10.11 -8.69 5.04
C SER A 13 10.11 -7.49 4.08
N CYS A 14 11.23 -6.79 3.95
CA CYS A 14 11.38 -5.68 3.00
C CYS A 14 11.15 -6.14 1.56
N THR A 15 11.70 -7.29 1.16
CA THR A 15 11.52 -7.85 -0.19
C THR A 15 10.06 -8.27 -0.45
N ALA A 16 9.38 -8.83 0.55
CA ALA A 16 7.96 -9.15 0.44
C ALA A 16 7.10 -7.87 0.27
N LEU A 17 7.46 -6.78 0.96
CA LEU A 17 6.79 -5.49 0.81
C LEU A 17 7.04 -4.87 -0.58
N VAL A 18 8.21 -5.09 -1.19
CA VAL A 18 8.48 -4.70 -2.58
C VAL A 18 7.51 -5.42 -3.53
N VAL A 19 7.26 -6.73 -3.35
CA VAL A 19 6.25 -7.43 -4.16
C VAL A 19 4.88 -6.78 -3.99
N THR A 20 4.45 -6.57 -2.76
CA THR A 20 3.18 -5.89 -2.44
C THR A 20 3.05 -4.57 -3.19
N SER A 21 4.04 -3.70 -3.10
CA SER A 21 3.99 -2.36 -3.68
C SER A 21 4.15 -2.33 -5.20
N MET A 22 4.96 -3.22 -5.78
CA MET A 22 5.05 -3.36 -7.23
C MET A 22 3.71 -3.73 -7.86
N THR A 23 2.85 -4.51 -7.15
CA THR A 23 1.51 -4.84 -7.67
C THR A 23 0.68 -3.58 -7.94
N PHE A 24 0.82 -2.54 -7.12
CA PHE A 24 0.09 -1.29 -7.31
C PHE A 24 0.57 -0.52 -8.54
N ALA A 25 1.89 -0.38 -8.72
CA ALA A 25 2.46 0.36 -9.84
C ALA A 25 2.22 -0.37 -11.18
N ILE A 26 2.47 -1.68 -11.23
CA ILE A 26 2.28 -2.48 -12.45
C ILE A 26 0.80 -2.48 -12.85
N ARG A 27 -0.11 -2.67 -11.89
CA ARG A 27 -1.56 -2.61 -12.17
C ARG A 27 -1.98 -1.24 -12.69
N ALA A 28 -1.49 -0.14 -12.11
CA ALA A 28 -1.79 1.20 -12.60
C ALA A 28 -1.39 1.35 -14.08
N GLY A 29 -0.23 0.84 -14.48
CA GLY A 29 0.21 0.84 -15.88
C GLY A 29 -0.53 -0.12 -16.81
N MET A 30 -1.20 -1.15 -16.24
CA MET A 30 -1.94 -2.16 -17.02
C MET A 30 -3.39 -1.79 -17.30
N ILE A 31 -3.99 -0.82 -16.61
CA ILE A 31 -5.43 -0.51 -16.70
C ILE A 31 -5.85 -0.27 -18.17
N ASN A 32 -5.17 0.62 -18.88
CA ASN A 32 -5.48 0.92 -20.27
C ASN A 32 -5.27 -0.28 -21.21
N PRO A 33 -4.13 -0.99 -21.20
CA PRO A 33 -3.94 -2.22 -21.99
C PRO A 33 -5.01 -3.28 -21.74
N LEU A 34 -5.43 -3.50 -20.49
CA LEU A 34 -6.49 -4.46 -20.15
C LEU A 34 -7.85 -4.03 -20.72
N GLY A 35 -8.19 -2.74 -20.63
CA GLY A 35 -9.41 -2.19 -21.22
C GLY A 35 -9.49 -2.44 -22.72
N VAL A 36 -8.39 -2.19 -23.44
CA VAL A 36 -8.31 -2.42 -24.89
C VAL A 36 -8.37 -3.92 -25.23
N GLN A 37 -7.57 -4.74 -24.54
CA GLN A 37 -7.46 -6.17 -24.88
C GLN A 37 -8.74 -6.96 -24.61
N PHE A 38 -9.45 -6.66 -23.52
CA PHE A 38 -10.63 -7.40 -23.08
C PHE A 38 -11.95 -6.67 -23.34
N GLY A 39 -11.90 -5.47 -23.95
CA GLY A 39 -13.11 -4.68 -24.24
C GLY A 39 -13.84 -4.22 -22.98
N LEU A 40 -13.09 -3.88 -21.90
CA LEU A 40 -13.66 -3.54 -20.59
C LEU A 40 -14.00 -2.06 -20.49
N SER A 41 -15.15 -1.77 -19.86
CA SER A 41 -15.51 -0.40 -19.48
C SER A 41 -14.64 0.13 -18.34
N ASN A 42 -14.58 1.47 -18.17
CA ASN A 42 -13.85 2.09 -17.05
C ASN A 42 -14.41 1.64 -15.69
N GLU A 43 -15.72 1.41 -15.59
CA GLU A 43 -16.33 0.84 -14.40
C GLU A 43 -15.79 -0.56 -14.09
N GLN A 44 -15.73 -1.44 -15.11
CA GLN A 44 -15.18 -2.79 -14.96
C GLN A 44 -13.69 -2.77 -14.55
N LEU A 45 -12.91 -1.89 -15.14
CA LEU A 45 -11.51 -1.68 -14.75
C LEU A 45 -11.38 -1.16 -13.33
N GLY A 46 -12.28 -0.26 -12.91
CA GLY A 46 -12.41 0.19 -11.53
C GLY A 46 -12.70 -0.94 -10.55
N TRP A 47 -13.62 -1.84 -10.90
CA TRP A 47 -13.91 -3.04 -10.09
C TRP A 47 -12.70 -3.97 -9.98
N ILE A 48 -11.98 -4.23 -11.08
CA ILE A 48 -10.75 -5.02 -11.04
C ILE A 48 -9.72 -4.35 -10.13
N ALA A 49 -9.48 -3.05 -10.28
CA ALA A 49 -8.51 -2.32 -9.46
C ALA A 49 -8.89 -2.34 -7.97
N SER A 50 -10.19 -2.22 -7.66
CA SER A 50 -10.69 -2.17 -6.28
C SER A 50 -10.53 -3.50 -5.53
N MET A 51 -10.49 -4.63 -6.23
CA MET A 51 -10.34 -5.95 -5.58
C MET A 51 -9.06 -6.11 -4.79
N ALA A 52 -7.97 -5.47 -5.18
CA ALA A 52 -6.75 -5.48 -4.39
C ALA A 52 -6.92 -4.73 -3.06
N PHE A 53 -7.70 -3.65 -3.07
CA PHE A 53 -8.02 -2.87 -1.87
C PHE A 53 -9.06 -3.56 -0.98
N LEU A 54 -9.88 -4.45 -1.53
CA LEU A 54 -10.79 -5.30 -0.76
C LEU A 54 -10.06 -6.49 -0.13
N GLY A 55 -9.24 -7.19 -0.90
CA GLY A 55 -8.50 -8.37 -0.44
C GLY A 55 -7.53 -8.04 0.71
N PHE A 56 -6.90 -6.88 0.63
CA PHE A 56 -5.93 -6.45 1.65
C PHE A 56 -6.53 -6.36 3.06
N PRO A 57 -7.60 -5.59 3.35
CA PRO A 57 -8.17 -5.50 4.69
C PRO A 57 -8.72 -6.82 5.21
N ILE A 58 -9.32 -7.64 4.34
CA ILE A 58 -9.79 -8.98 4.71
C ILE A 58 -8.61 -9.81 5.24
N ALA A 59 -7.51 -9.86 4.51
CA ALA A 59 -6.35 -10.65 4.91
C ALA A 59 -5.62 -10.07 6.13
N VAL A 60 -5.53 -8.74 6.25
CA VAL A 60 -4.91 -8.09 7.42
C VAL A 60 -5.71 -8.37 8.69
N ILE A 61 -7.05 -8.25 8.65
CA ILE A 61 -7.90 -8.52 9.81
C ILE A 61 -7.82 -10.00 10.20
N ILE A 62 -8.03 -10.91 9.25
CA ILE A 62 -7.95 -12.35 9.51
C ILE A 62 -6.55 -12.73 9.99
N GLY A 63 -5.51 -12.25 9.31
CA GLY A 63 -4.12 -12.50 9.66
C GLY A 63 -3.78 -11.98 11.07
N GLY A 64 -4.20 -10.76 11.41
CA GLY A 64 -4.00 -10.18 12.74
C GLY A 64 -4.66 -10.97 13.87
N LEU A 65 -5.81 -11.60 13.60
CA LEU A 65 -6.51 -12.46 14.56
C LEU A 65 -5.84 -13.82 14.73
N VAL A 66 -5.28 -14.39 13.66
CA VAL A 66 -4.76 -15.76 13.66
C VAL A 66 -3.23 -15.84 13.79
N VAL A 67 -2.50 -14.73 13.64
CA VAL A 67 -1.04 -14.70 13.65
C VAL A 67 -0.44 -15.30 14.92
N ASP A 68 -1.07 -15.07 16.06
CA ASP A 68 -0.65 -15.59 17.37
C ASP A 68 -0.87 -17.12 17.49
N ILE A 69 -1.80 -17.67 16.70
CA ILE A 69 -2.17 -19.10 16.73
C ILE A 69 -1.33 -19.87 15.72
N ILE A 70 -1.29 -19.39 14.47
CA ILE A 70 -0.63 -20.13 13.38
C ILE A 70 0.83 -19.75 13.17
N GLY A 71 1.23 -18.58 13.67
CA GLY A 71 2.58 -18.04 13.58
C GLY A 71 2.87 -17.27 12.28
N MET A 72 3.74 -16.26 12.39
CA MET A 72 4.12 -15.37 11.29
C MET A 72 4.71 -16.12 10.08
N GLY A 73 5.51 -17.16 10.32
CA GLY A 73 6.14 -17.94 9.25
C GLY A 73 5.13 -18.65 8.35
N ARG A 74 4.07 -19.25 8.93
CA ARG A 74 3.02 -19.91 8.13
C ARG A 74 2.19 -18.91 7.34
N LEU A 75 1.93 -17.73 7.91
CA LEU A 75 1.29 -16.64 7.17
C LEU A 75 2.13 -16.21 5.95
N MET A 76 3.46 -16.16 6.07
CA MET A 76 4.32 -15.82 4.94
C MET A 76 4.31 -16.90 3.85
N VAL A 77 4.13 -18.19 4.19
CA VAL A 77 3.90 -19.25 3.19
C VAL A 77 2.56 -19.05 2.46
N VAL A 78 1.50 -18.71 3.19
CA VAL A 78 0.18 -18.38 2.58
C VAL A 78 0.30 -17.18 1.64
N ALA A 79 0.99 -16.11 2.06
CA ALA A 79 1.22 -14.94 1.23
C ALA A 79 2.00 -15.28 -0.05
N PHE A 80 3.04 -16.12 0.05
CA PHE A 80 3.83 -16.56 -1.10
C PHE A 80 2.98 -17.32 -2.13
N ILE A 81 2.19 -18.29 -1.67
CA ILE A 81 1.31 -19.09 -2.55
C ILE A 81 0.24 -18.20 -3.19
N ALA A 82 -0.36 -17.29 -2.43
CA ALA A 82 -1.38 -16.39 -2.94
C ALA A 82 -0.81 -15.38 -3.96
N HIS A 83 0.38 -14.82 -3.73
CA HIS A 83 1.09 -13.99 -4.70
C HIS A 83 1.39 -14.76 -5.98
N LEU A 84 1.99 -15.97 -5.86
CA LEU A 84 2.32 -16.83 -7.00
C LEU A 84 1.07 -17.13 -7.84
N ALA A 85 0.01 -17.57 -7.20
CA ALA A 85 -1.25 -17.90 -7.87
C ALA A 85 -1.90 -16.66 -8.51
N GLY A 86 -1.93 -15.52 -7.79
CA GLY A 86 -2.50 -14.28 -8.29
C GLY A 86 -1.75 -13.72 -9.49
N ILE A 87 -0.42 -13.75 -9.48
CA ILE A 87 0.42 -13.31 -10.60
C ILE A 87 0.20 -14.22 -11.82
N LEU A 88 0.22 -15.55 -11.63
CA LEU A 88 -0.03 -16.51 -12.72
C LEU A 88 -1.44 -16.31 -13.32
N LEU A 89 -2.46 -16.24 -12.46
CA LEU A 89 -3.83 -16.03 -12.93
C LEU A 89 -3.99 -14.69 -13.68
N THR A 90 -3.28 -13.64 -13.28
CA THR A 90 -3.30 -12.37 -14.01
C THR A 90 -2.64 -12.53 -15.39
N ILE A 91 -1.45 -13.13 -15.47
CA ILE A 91 -0.72 -13.32 -16.75
C ILE A 91 -1.53 -14.12 -17.75
N PHE A 92 -2.23 -15.15 -17.28
CA PHE A 92 -3.04 -16.05 -18.11
C PHE A 92 -4.54 -15.69 -18.11
N ALA A 93 -4.88 -14.47 -17.67
CA ALA A 93 -6.28 -14.03 -17.67
C ALA A 93 -6.87 -14.01 -19.08
N SER A 94 -8.11 -14.47 -19.19
CA SER A 94 -8.87 -14.55 -20.45
C SER A 94 -10.09 -13.62 -20.49
N ASP A 95 -10.52 -13.11 -19.32
CA ASP A 95 -11.75 -12.34 -19.19
C ASP A 95 -11.77 -11.46 -17.92
N PHE A 96 -12.85 -10.69 -17.77
CA PHE A 96 -13.11 -9.84 -16.62
C PHE A 96 -13.04 -10.59 -15.27
N TRP A 97 -13.67 -11.77 -15.20
CA TRP A 97 -13.78 -12.51 -13.93
C TRP A 97 -12.44 -13.06 -13.47
N THR A 98 -11.65 -13.55 -14.41
CA THR A 98 -10.29 -14.04 -14.13
C THR A 98 -9.40 -12.90 -13.60
N LEU A 99 -9.47 -11.72 -14.22
CA LEU A 99 -8.76 -10.52 -13.76
C LEU A 99 -9.22 -10.08 -12.38
N LEU A 100 -10.53 -10.09 -12.14
CA LEU A 100 -11.12 -9.69 -10.85
C LEU A 100 -10.66 -10.63 -9.72
N ILE A 101 -10.75 -11.95 -9.93
CA ILE A 101 -10.33 -12.97 -8.95
C ILE A 101 -8.82 -12.91 -8.73
N SER A 102 -8.02 -12.79 -9.78
CA SER A 102 -6.56 -12.70 -9.66
C SER A 102 -6.12 -11.48 -8.85
N THR A 103 -6.77 -10.32 -9.08
CA THR A 103 -6.49 -9.09 -8.35
C THR A 103 -6.92 -9.18 -6.89
N LEU A 104 -8.06 -9.81 -6.59
CA LEU A 104 -8.49 -10.10 -5.22
C LEU A 104 -7.45 -10.98 -4.50
N LEU A 105 -6.97 -12.04 -5.17
CA LEU A 105 -5.98 -12.95 -4.61
C LEU A 105 -4.65 -12.25 -4.33
N ILE A 106 -4.20 -11.36 -5.21
CA ILE A 106 -3.05 -10.49 -4.97
C ILE A 106 -3.30 -9.58 -3.76
N GLY A 107 -4.49 -8.99 -3.65
CA GLY A 107 -4.87 -8.18 -2.49
C GLY A 107 -4.82 -8.94 -1.17
N LEU A 108 -5.33 -10.18 -1.17
CA LEU A 108 -5.24 -11.08 -0.01
C LEU A 108 -3.78 -11.40 0.35
N ALA A 109 -2.93 -11.65 -0.65
CA ALA A 109 -1.50 -11.89 -0.43
C ALA A 109 -0.81 -10.67 0.18
N ASN A 110 -1.06 -9.48 -0.37
CA ASN A 110 -0.53 -8.21 0.12
C ASN A 110 -0.91 -7.96 1.59
N GLY A 111 -2.18 -8.15 1.95
CA GLY A 111 -2.65 -8.01 3.33
C GLY A 111 -2.05 -9.05 4.26
N THR A 112 -1.82 -10.29 3.79
CA THR A 112 -1.18 -11.34 4.58
C THR A 112 0.29 -11.00 4.86
N VAL A 113 1.01 -10.40 3.91
CA VAL A 113 2.39 -9.88 4.13
C VAL A 113 2.38 -8.86 5.26
N GLU A 114 1.49 -7.89 5.23
CA GLU A 114 1.40 -6.85 6.26
C GLU A 114 1.03 -7.43 7.63
N ALA A 115 0.06 -8.35 7.67
CA ALA A 115 -0.36 -9.00 8.91
C ALA A 115 0.76 -9.80 9.59
N ALA A 116 1.71 -10.34 8.82
CA ALA A 116 2.84 -11.08 9.33
C ALA A 116 4.08 -10.22 9.57
N CYS A 117 4.46 -9.35 8.62
CA CYS A 117 5.73 -8.63 8.65
C CYS A 117 5.73 -7.46 9.63
N ASN A 118 4.60 -6.74 9.82
CA ASN A 118 4.53 -5.66 10.80
C ASN A 118 4.83 -6.16 12.22
N PRO A 119 4.13 -7.16 12.77
CA PRO A 119 4.46 -7.70 14.08
C PRO A 119 5.84 -8.38 14.11
N LEU A 120 6.29 -8.98 13.00
CA LEU A 120 7.63 -9.58 12.92
C LEU A 120 8.71 -8.51 13.12
N VAL A 121 8.66 -7.41 12.37
CA VAL A 121 9.64 -6.31 12.49
C VAL A 121 9.60 -5.69 13.87
N ALA A 122 8.42 -5.44 14.44
CA ALA A 122 8.27 -4.92 15.80
C ALA A 122 8.88 -5.85 16.85
N THR A 123 8.68 -7.16 16.70
CA THR A 123 9.21 -8.18 17.62
C THR A 123 10.73 -8.37 17.48
N LEU A 124 11.28 -8.27 16.25
CA LEU A 124 12.71 -8.39 16.01
C LEU A 124 13.51 -7.22 16.61
N TYR A 125 12.91 -6.02 16.69
CA TYR A 125 13.60 -4.79 17.10
C TYR A 125 12.80 -4.04 18.19
N PRO A 126 12.59 -4.63 19.37
CA PRO A 126 11.75 -4.04 20.42
C PRO A 126 12.29 -2.70 20.93
N GLU A 127 13.60 -2.49 20.85
CA GLU A 127 14.30 -1.27 21.27
C GLU A 127 14.13 -0.09 20.29
N ASN A 128 13.78 -0.34 19.02
CA ASN A 128 13.72 0.65 17.94
C ASN A 128 12.57 0.41 16.97
N LYS A 129 11.39 0.03 17.49
CA LYS A 129 10.22 -0.39 16.70
C LYS A 129 9.84 0.61 15.62
N THR A 130 9.56 1.86 16.02
CA THR A 130 9.08 2.92 15.11
C THR A 130 10.07 3.18 14.00
N THR A 131 11.36 3.30 14.31
CA THR A 131 12.41 3.50 13.32
C THR A 131 12.49 2.32 12.35
N LYS A 132 12.47 1.09 12.86
CA LYS A 132 12.55 -0.12 12.02
C LYS A 132 11.31 -0.37 11.18
N LEU A 133 10.12 -0.07 11.69
CA LEU A 133 8.89 -0.07 10.92
C LEU A 133 8.92 0.99 9.80
N ASN A 134 9.42 2.20 10.09
CA ASN A 134 9.62 3.21 9.04
C ASN A 134 10.60 2.71 7.97
N HIS A 135 11.74 2.14 8.35
CA HIS A 135 12.69 1.56 7.40
C HIS A 135 12.10 0.39 6.59
N PHE A 136 11.26 -0.42 7.20
CA PHE A 136 10.49 -1.45 6.51
C PHE A 136 9.55 -0.82 5.47
N HIS A 137 8.77 0.18 5.88
CA HIS A 137 7.79 0.85 5.02
C HIS A 137 8.39 1.81 3.98
N VAL A 138 9.69 2.08 3.98
CA VAL A 138 10.40 2.73 2.85
C VAL A 138 10.23 1.91 1.57
N TRP A 139 10.20 0.58 1.69
CA TRP A 139 10.11 -0.33 0.56
C TRP A 139 8.74 -0.37 -0.09
N PHE A 140 7.71 0.20 0.54
CA PHE A 140 6.40 0.36 -0.11
C PHE A 140 6.49 1.42 -1.23
N PRO A 141 6.79 2.69 -0.98
CA PRO A 141 7.00 3.65 -2.07
C PRO A 141 8.22 3.28 -2.94
N GLY A 142 9.26 2.66 -2.37
CA GLY A 142 10.40 2.15 -3.13
C GLY A 142 10.02 1.12 -4.19
N GLY A 143 9.15 0.17 -3.86
CA GLY A 143 8.66 -0.82 -4.81
C GLY A 143 7.71 -0.22 -5.86
N ILE A 144 6.95 0.85 -5.52
CA ILE A 144 6.17 1.61 -6.51
C ILE A 144 7.11 2.28 -7.52
N VAL A 145 8.22 2.87 -7.07
CA VAL A 145 9.25 3.44 -7.98
C VAL A 145 9.81 2.36 -8.90
N ILE A 146 10.21 1.21 -8.35
CA ILE A 146 10.73 0.09 -9.13
C ILE A 146 9.70 -0.38 -10.16
N GLY A 147 8.47 -0.65 -9.74
CA GLY A 147 7.39 -1.10 -10.62
C GLY A 147 7.03 -0.07 -11.68
N GLY A 148 6.94 1.21 -11.33
CA GLY A 148 6.66 2.30 -12.25
C GLY A 148 7.73 2.48 -13.32
N LEU A 149 9.02 2.39 -12.95
CA LEU A 149 10.13 2.41 -13.89
C LEU A 149 10.12 1.18 -14.82
N ILE A 150 9.81 -0.01 -14.29
CA ILE A 150 9.65 -1.21 -15.10
C ILE A 150 8.55 -1.00 -16.15
N VAL A 151 7.37 -0.51 -15.74
CA VAL A 151 6.27 -0.20 -16.65
C VAL A 151 6.72 0.81 -17.72
N TYR A 152 7.38 1.89 -17.32
CA TYR A 152 7.85 2.92 -18.23
C TYR A 152 8.80 2.36 -19.30
N PHE A 153 9.89 1.70 -18.88
CA PHE A 153 10.88 1.19 -19.82
C PHE A 153 10.36 0.04 -20.68
N MET A 154 9.51 -0.82 -20.12
CA MET A 154 8.92 -1.93 -20.91
C MET A 154 7.91 -1.43 -21.94
N ASN A 155 7.14 -0.36 -21.62
CA ASN A 155 6.27 0.29 -22.60
C ASN A 155 7.09 0.93 -23.72
N GLN A 156 8.21 1.62 -23.41
CA GLN A 156 9.12 2.16 -24.42
C GLN A 156 9.74 1.07 -25.32
N ALA A 157 9.98 -0.11 -24.76
CA ALA A 157 10.47 -1.27 -25.50
C ALA A 157 9.38 -2.03 -26.27
N GLY A 158 8.12 -1.58 -26.22
CA GLY A 158 6.99 -2.23 -26.89
C GLY A 158 6.59 -3.59 -26.30
N LEU A 159 6.99 -3.87 -25.05
CA LEU A 159 6.65 -5.12 -24.37
C LEU A 159 5.23 -5.02 -23.78
N ASN A 160 4.48 -6.11 -23.91
CA ASN A 160 3.13 -6.18 -23.39
C ASN A 160 3.08 -6.33 -21.86
N TRP A 161 1.92 -6.06 -21.29
CA TRP A 161 1.70 -6.02 -19.84
C TRP A 161 1.95 -7.36 -19.13
N GLN A 162 1.82 -8.50 -19.82
CA GLN A 162 2.13 -9.81 -19.23
C GLN A 162 3.60 -9.91 -18.81
N TRP A 163 4.52 -9.37 -19.58
CA TRP A 163 5.93 -9.31 -19.22
C TRP A 163 6.20 -8.39 -18.04
N GLN A 164 5.47 -7.25 -17.96
CA GLN A 164 5.55 -6.36 -16.79
C GLN A 164 5.15 -7.12 -15.53
N MET A 165 4.02 -7.86 -15.59
CA MET A 165 3.55 -8.68 -14.48
C MET A 165 4.54 -9.81 -14.13
N ALA A 166 5.17 -10.43 -15.11
CA ALA A 166 6.15 -11.49 -14.93
C ALA A 166 7.42 -11.02 -14.17
N THR A 167 7.78 -9.73 -14.24
CA THR A 167 8.92 -9.20 -13.47
C THR A 167 8.77 -9.39 -11.96
N MET A 168 7.53 -9.52 -11.48
CA MET A 168 7.25 -9.72 -10.06
C MET A 168 7.70 -11.08 -9.53
N PHE A 169 7.94 -12.08 -10.41
CA PHE A 169 8.50 -13.35 -9.97
C PHE A 169 9.89 -13.18 -9.34
N LEU A 170 10.66 -12.19 -9.77
CA LEU A 170 12.02 -11.98 -9.24
C LEU A 170 11.99 -11.68 -7.72
N PRO A 171 11.34 -10.61 -7.24
CA PRO A 171 11.26 -10.34 -5.80
C PRO A 171 10.38 -11.37 -5.06
N LEU A 172 9.38 -12.00 -5.71
CA LEU A 172 8.59 -13.07 -5.12
C LEU A 172 9.47 -14.28 -4.73
N LEU A 173 10.25 -14.79 -5.67
CA LEU A 173 11.17 -15.92 -5.41
C LEU A 173 12.26 -15.53 -4.42
N ALA A 174 12.73 -14.27 -4.47
CA ALA A 174 13.73 -13.78 -3.53
C ALA A 174 13.22 -13.81 -2.09
N TYR A 175 12.01 -13.28 -1.80
CA TYR A 175 11.51 -13.34 -0.43
C TYR A 175 11.15 -14.74 0.01
N GLY A 176 10.65 -15.60 -0.90
CA GLY A 176 10.42 -17.01 -0.63
C GLY A 176 11.72 -17.71 -0.19
N TYR A 177 12.81 -17.50 -0.92
CA TYR A 177 14.12 -18.02 -0.56
C TYR A 177 14.65 -17.46 0.77
N LEU A 178 14.49 -16.17 1.01
CA LEU A 178 14.95 -15.51 2.23
C LEU A 178 14.22 -16.02 3.48
N PHE A 179 12.92 -16.28 3.39
CA PHE A 179 12.14 -16.87 4.49
C PHE A 179 12.33 -18.38 4.64
N TRP A 180 12.80 -19.06 3.60
CA TRP A 180 12.95 -20.51 3.62
C TRP A 180 13.87 -21.00 4.75
N GLY A 181 13.36 -21.95 5.54
CA GLY A 181 14.10 -22.53 6.65
C GLY A 181 14.38 -21.61 7.82
N GLN A 182 13.80 -20.39 7.85
CA GLN A 182 13.98 -19.46 8.96
C GLN A 182 13.08 -19.78 10.14
N ARG A 183 13.58 -19.54 11.34
CA ARG A 183 12.81 -19.60 12.58
C ARG A 183 12.25 -18.21 12.91
N PHE A 184 10.98 -18.18 13.25
CA PHE A 184 10.25 -16.96 13.56
C PHE A 184 10.07 -16.82 15.08
N PRO A 185 10.18 -15.62 15.63
CA PRO A 185 9.82 -15.37 17.02
C PRO A 185 8.30 -15.50 17.22
N VAL A 186 7.85 -15.64 18.46
CA VAL A 186 6.45 -15.41 18.82
C VAL A 186 6.18 -13.89 18.82
N THR A 187 4.93 -13.47 18.61
CA THR A 187 4.58 -12.05 18.62
C THR A 187 4.82 -11.44 20.00
N GLU A 188 5.14 -10.14 20.04
CA GLU A 188 5.40 -9.43 21.27
C GLU A 188 4.22 -9.50 22.26
N ARG A 189 2.98 -9.44 21.75
CA ARG A 189 1.78 -9.56 22.57
C ARG A 189 1.75 -10.85 23.39
N VAL A 190 2.07 -11.97 22.73
CA VAL A 190 2.15 -13.28 23.39
C VAL A 190 3.26 -13.28 24.42
N ALA A 191 4.39 -12.66 24.09
CA ALA A 191 5.53 -12.54 25.02
C ALA A 191 5.23 -11.69 26.26
N VAL A 192 4.43 -10.62 26.15
CA VAL A 192 4.10 -9.69 27.23
C VAL A 192 2.80 -10.05 27.98
N GLY A 193 1.97 -10.94 27.42
CA GLY A 193 0.76 -11.45 28.08
C GLY A 193 -0.43 -10.48 28.12
N VAL A 194 -0.54 -9.54 27.15
CA VAL A 194 -1.72 -8.64 27.05
C VAL A 194 -2.96 -9.44 26.72
N SER A 195 -4.03 -9.24 27.52
CA SER A 195 -5.28 -9.96 27.34
C SER A 195 -6.06 -9.50 26.09
N THR A 196 -6.80 -10.43 25.49
CA THR A 196 -7.66 -10.14 24.33
C THR A 196 -8.75 -9.11 24.65
N SER A 197 -9.31 -9.15 25.88
CA SER A 197 -10.33 -8.19 26.34
C SER A 197 -9.80 -6.76 26.39
N GLU A 198 -8.61 -6.54 26.88
CA GLU A 198 -7.98 -5.20 26.91
C GLU A 198 -7.74 -4.65 25.52
N MET A 199 -7.33 -5.50 24.58
CA MET A 199 -7.17 -5.09 23.17
C MET A 199 -8.49 -4.64 22.54
N TYR A 200 -9.57 -5.44 22.70
CA TYR A 200 -10.87 -5.07 22.16
C TYR A 200 -11.43 -3.78 22.78
N SER A 201 -11.24 -3.60 24.09
CA SER A 201 -11.62 -2.34 24.75
C SER A 201 -10.87 -1.13 24.20
N ALA A 202 -9.59 -1.28 23.88
CA ALA A 202 -8.77 -0.21 23.32
C ALA A 202 -9.21 0.20 21.90
N VAL A 203 -9.57 -0.76 21.03
CA VAL A 203 -9.98 -0.48 19.64
C VAL A 203 -11.39 0.11 19.50
N VAL A 204 -12.19 0.10 20.55
CA VAL A 204 -13.48 0.82 20.57
C VAL A 204 -13.42 2.14 21.35
N SER A 205 -12.24 2.56 21.81
CA SER A 205 -12.07 3.84 22.50
C SER A 205 -12.35 5.02 21.58
N PRO A 206 -12.88 6.15 22.09
CA PRO A 206 -13.17 7.34 21.27
C PRO A 206 -11.96 7.84 20.48
N LEU A 207 -10.76 7.82 21.10
CA LEU A 207 -9.53 8.23 20.45
C LEU A 207 -9.17 7.29 19.27
N PHE A 208 -9.34 5.97 19.45
CA PHE A 208 -9.08 5.01 18.39
C PHE A 208 -10.06 5.20 17.22
N LEU A 209 -11.35 5.36 17.49
CA LEU A 209 -12.37 5.60 16.45
C LEU A 209 -12.12 6.92 15.70
N PHE A 210 -11.67 7.97 16.39
CA PHE A 210 -11.22 9.20 15.75
C PHE A 210 -10.04 8.95 14.81
N MET A 211 -9.07 8.15 15.23
CA MET A 211 -7.92 7.81 14.38
C MET A 211 -8.33 6.96 13.16
N VAL A 212 -9.34 6.09 13.29
CA VAL A 212 -9.94 5.39 12.14
C VAL A 212 -10.52 6.37 11.13
N LEU A 213 -11.26 7.37 11.59
CA LEU A 213 -11.80 8.42 10.71
C LEU A 213 -10.70 9.23 10.02
N CYS A 214 -9.66 9.61 10.75
CA CYS A 214 -8.49 10.27 10.17
C CYS A 214 -7.80 9.38 9.13
N MET A 215 -7.69 8.07 9.40
CA MET A 215 -7.10 7.11 8.46
C MET A 215 -7.90 7.00 7.16
N PHE A 216 -9.23 7.08 7.22
CA PHE A 216 -10.07 7.13 6.01
C PHE A 216 -9.67 8.32 5.12
N GLY A 217 -9.61 9.52 5.68
CA GLY A 217 -9.23 10.72 4.94
C GLY A 217 -7.83 10.65 4.36
N THR A 218 -6.84 10.25 5.16
CA THR A 218 -5.44 10.18 4.74
C THR A 218 -5.19 9.10 3.67
N ALA A 219 -5.80 7.92 3.82
CA ALA A 219 -5.67 6.83 2.87
C ALA A 219 -6.32 7.13 1.52
N ILE A 220 -7.52 7.72 1.52
CA ILE A 220 -8.18 8.17 0.28
C ILE A 220 -7.31 9.20 -0.44
N THR A 221 -6.77 10.18 0.29
CA THR A 221 -5.93 11.23 -0.27
C THR A 221 -4.65 10.67 -0.89
N GLU A 222 -3.95 9.77 -0.21
CA GLU A 222 -2.70 9.17 -0.68
C GLU A 222 -2.95 8.13 -1.78
N LEU A 223 -3.70 7.08 -1.47
CA LEU A 223 -3.84 5.91 -2.34
C LEU A 223 -4.87 6.15 -3.45
N GLY A 224 -5.93 6.89 -3.18
CA GLY A 224 -6.93 7.25 -4.16
C GLY A 224 -6.30 8.07 -5.29
N THR A 225 -5.60 9.15 -4.96
CA THR A 225 -4.91 10.01 -5.93
C THR A 225 -3.87 9.23 -6.72
N ASN A 226 -3.03 8.44 -6.05
CA ASN A 226 -1.97 7.68 -6.71
C ASN A 226 -2.51 6.65 -7.71
N GLN A 227 -3.68 6.05 -7.43
CA GLN A 227 -4.26 5.05 -8.32
C GLN A 227 -4.83 5.66 -9.61
N TRP A 228 -5.33 6.91 -9.56
CA TRP A 228 -5.93 7.59 -10.70
C TRP A 228 -4.99 8.56 -11.43
N ILE A 229 -3.75 8.70 -10.98
CA ILE A 229 -2.80 9.69 -11.50
C ILE A 229 -2.56 9.53 -12.99
N ASP A 230 -2.47 8.30 -13.49
CA ASP A 230 -2.27 7.99 -14.92
C ASP A 230 -3.47 8.43 -15.78
N VAL A 231 -4.67 8.21 -15.28
CA VAL A 231 -5.92 8.56 -15.99
C VAL A 231 -6.16 10.07 -15.97
N LEU A 232 -6.04 10.69 -14.79
CA LEU A 232 -6.33 12.11 -14.59
C LEU A 232 -5.34 13.02 -15.33
N LEU A 233 -4.07 12.64 -15.39
CA LEU A 233 -3.00 13.47 -15.92
C LEU A 233 -2.58 13.12 -17.36
N LYS A 234 -3.25 12.15 -18.00
CA LYS A 234 -2.94 11.73 -19.38
C LYS A 234 -3.04 12.86 -20.41
N LYS A 235 -3.90 13.87 -20.17
CA LYS A 235 -4.02 15.06 -21.04
C LYS A 235 -2.97 16.14 -20.71
N VAL A 236 -2.29 16.03 -19.57
CA VAL A 236 -1.36 17.05 -19.07
C VAL A 236 0.08 16.66 -19.35
N THR A 237 0.41 15.38 -19.44
CA THR A 237 1.76 14.86 -19.72
C THR A 237 1.71 13.57 -20.52
N ASP A 238 2.73 13.36 -21.35
CA ASP A 238 2.88 12.15 -22.18
C ASP A 238 3.26 10.90 -21.36
N SER A 239 3.72 11.07 -20.13
CA SER A 239 4.17 9.97 -19.26
C SER A 239 3.70 10.15 -17.82
N PRO A 240 2.39 10.02 -17.56
CA PRO A 240 1.81 10.22 -16.20
C PRO A 240 2.40 9.29 -15.15
N ILE A 241 2.81 8.08 -15.53
CA ILE A 241 3.44 7.10 -14.62
C ILE A 241 4.72 7.68 -13.95
N LEU A 242 5.42 8.61 -14.60
CA LEU A 242 6.59 9.27 -14.01
C LEU A 242 6.22 10.21 -12.87
N ILE A 243 4.98 10.71 -12.82
CA ILE A 243 4.48 11.49 -11.68
C ILE A 243 4.29 10.56 -10.48
N LEU A 244 3.74 9.36 -10.68
CA LEU A 244 3.65 8.35 -9.62
C LEU A 244 5.04 7.97 -9.11
N VAL A 245 6.02 7.80 -9.99
CA VAL A 245 7.42 7.53 -9.63
C VAL A 245 8.01 8.68 -8.82
N LEU A 246 7.79 9.93 -9.23
CA LEU A 246 8.24 11.13 -8.50
C LEU A 246 7.63 11.19 -7.10
N VAL A 247 6.30 11.07 -7.00
CA VAL A 247 5.58 11.10 -5.72
C VAL A 247 6.11 10.02 -4.79
N SER A 248 6.20 8.79 -5.28
CA SER A 248 6.68 7.65 -4.49
C SER A 248 8.17 7.77 -4.13
N GLY A 249 8.99 8.34 -5.01
CA GLY A 249 10.40 8.62 -4.74
C GLY A 249 10.59 9.62 -3.60
N ILE A 250 9.83 10.72 -3.61
CA ILE A 250 9.84 11.72 -2.53
C ILE A 250 9.35 11.08 -1.23
N MET A 251 8.31 10.25 -1.28
CA MET A 251 7.81 9.52 -0.11
C MET A 251 8.88 8.58 0.47
N ALA A 252 9.59 7.83 -0.36
CA ALA A 252 10.65 6.93 0.08
C ALA A 252 11.79 7.69 0.76
N LEU A 253 12.25 8.78 0.16
CA LEU A 253 13.28 9.65 0.72
C LEU A 253 12.81 10.30 2.02
N GLY A 254 11.60 10.85 2.05
CA GLY A 254 11.05 11.48 3.25
C GLY A 254 10.89 10.49 4.41
N ARG A 255 10.39 9.28 4.15
CA ARG A 255 10.29 8.22 5.17
C ARG A 255 11.65 7.75 5.68
N SER A 256 12.69 7.78 4.86
CA SER A 256 14.06 7.52 5.30
C SER A 256 14.56 8.54 6.32
N LEU A 257 14.04 9.77 6.24
CA LEU A 257 14.38 10.90 7.10
C LEU A 257 13.33 11.17 8.18
N ALA A 258 12.45 10.19 8.48
CA ALA A 258 11.34 10.38 9.41
C ALA A 258 11.79 10.67 10.84
N GLU A 259 12.90 10.09 11.30
CA GLU A 259 13.35 10.19 12.68
C GLU A 259 13.49 11.65 13.18
N PRO A 260 14.26 12.55 12.53
CA PRO A 260 14.37 13.94 12.97
C PRO A 260 13.06 14.73 12.85
N VAL A 261 12.19 14.38 11.89
CA VAL A 261 10.90 15.07 11.69
C VAL A 261 9.93 14.73 12.81
N VAL A 262 9.76 13.44 13.10
CA VAL A 262 8.83 12.96 14.14
C VAL A 262 9.26 13.41 15.53
N HIS A 263 10.55 13.41 15.84
CA HIS A 263 11.05 13.89 17.13
C HIS A 263 10.85 15.39 17.33
N ARG A 264 10.91 16.20 16.27
CA ARG A 264 10.76 17.66 16.36
C ARG A 264 9.32 18.13 16.44
N PHE A 265 8.39 17.48 15.70
CA PHE A 265 7.04 18.00 15.49
C PHE A 265 5.95 17.20 16.22
N SER A 266 6.25 16.13 16.91
CA SER A 266 5.31 15.15 17.46
C SER A 266 4.41 14.49 16.38
N PRO A 267 3.88 13.28 16.59
CA PRO A 267 3.02 12.62 15.60
C PRO A 267 1.79 13.43 15.16
N PRO A 268 1.01 14.07 16.06
CA PRO A 268 -0.12 14.91 15.65
C PRO A 268 0.29 16.13 14.81
N GLY A 269 1.39 16.78 15.17
CA GLY A 269 1.93 17.94 14.46
C GLY A 269 2.38 17.56 13.04
N VAL A 270 3.04 16.42 12.88
CA VAL A 270 3.42 15.87 11.57
C VAL A 270 2.17 15.60 10.73
N LEU A 271 1.14 14.95 11.30
CA LEU A 271 -0.10 14.66 10.58
C LEU A 271 -0.83 15.93 10.12
N LEU A 272 -0.89 16.97 10.97
CA LEU A 272 -1.50 18.25 10.61
C LEU A 272 -0.73 18.95 9.48
N ALA A 273 0.58 19.06 9.60
CA ALA A 273 1.41 19.66 8.54
C ALA A 273 1.29 18.89 7.22
N SER A 274 1.29 17.56 7.30
CA SER A 274 1.07 16.66 6.16
C SER A 274 -0.30 16.90 5.50
N ALA A 275 -1.38 17.04 6.27
CA ALA A 275 -2.71 17.28 5.73
C ALA A 275 -2.79 18.63 4.99
N ILE A 276 -2.19 19.69 5.55
CA ILE A 276 -2.14 21.01 4.92
C ILE A 276 -1.35 20.94 3.60
N LEU A 277 -0.17 20.32 3.61
CA LEU A 277 0.66 20.19 2.40
C LEU A 277 -0.01 19.34 1.32
N ALA A 278 -0.67 18.24 1.70
CA ALA A 278 -1.40 17.40 0.76
C ALA A 278 -2.55 18.16 0.09
N ALA A 279 -3.33 18.92 0.86
CA ALA A 279 -4.41 19.75 0.34
C ALA A 279 -3.89 20.83 -0.63
N LEU A 280 -2.82 21.54 -0.26
CA LEU A 280 -2.17 22.53 -1.13
C LEU A 280 -1.61 21.89 -2.40
N GLY A 281 -1.00 20.72 -2.29
CA GLY A 281 -0.46 19.96 -3.42
C GLY A 281 -1.55 19.53 -4.40
N LEU A 282 -2.66 18.96 -3.90
CA LEU A 282 -3.83 18.60 -4.74
C LEU A 282 -4.44 19.82 -5.43
N TYR A 283 -4.61 20.90 -4.70
CA TYR A 283 -5.12 22.14 -5.28
C TYR A 283 -4.18 22.68 -6.36
N ALA A 284 -2.87 22.70 -6.10
CA ALA A 284 -1.88 23.11 -7.09
C ALA A 284 -1.89 22.19 -8.33
N MET A 285 -2.02 20.87 -8.15
CA MET A 285 -2.13 19.91 -9.26
C MET A 285 -3.39 20.14 -10.12
N SER A 286 -4.48 20.59 -9.53
CA SER A 286 -5.72 20.90 -10.27
C SER A 286 -5.62 22.14 -11.18
N LEU A 287 -4.62 23.01 -10.94
CA LEU A 287 -4.37 24.24 -11.70
C LEU A 287 -3.13 24.15 -12.59
N ALA A 288 -2.32 23.11 -12.44
CA ALA A 288 -1.02 22.99 -13.09
C ALA A 288 -1.14 22.37 -14.48
N ASP A 289 -0.35 22.89 -15.42
CA ASP A 289 -0.22 22.39 -16.79
C ASP A 289 1.24 22.10 -17.14
N GLY A 290 1.46 21.14 -18.03
CA GLY A 290 2.79 20.81 -18.56
C GLY A 290 3.80 20.49 -17.44
N VAL A 291 4.95 21.14 -17.44
CA VAL A 291 6.03 20.85 -16.47
C VAL A 291 5.68 21.27 -15.03
N THR A 292 4.77 22.23 -14.84
CA THR A 292 4.39 22.72 -13.50
C THR A 292 3.69 21.66 -12.68
N ILE A 293 3.08 20.63 -13.31
CA ILE A 293 2.45 19.50 -12.64
C ILE A 293 3.43 18.73 -11.76
N PHE A 294 4.70 18.60 -12.17
CA PHE A 294 5.72 17.91 -11.38
C PHE A 294 6.06 18.66 -10.08
N ALA A 295 6.07 19.99 -10.10
CA ALA A 295 6.28 20.79 -8.89
C ALA A 295 5.08 20.67 -7.93
N ALA A 296 3.85 20.74 -8.45
CA ALA A 296 2.65 20.54 -7.66
C ALA A 296 2.57 19.11 -7.06
N ALA A 297 2.92 18.10 -7.84
CA ALA A 297 3.01 16.72 -7.40
C ALA A 297 4.09 16.52 -6.31
N ALA A 298 5.20 17.26 -6.37
CA ALA A 298 6.23 17.22 -5.32
C ALA A 298 5.70 17.80 -3.98
N VAL A 299 4.92 18.88 -4.01
CA VAL A 299 4.26 19.41 -2.80
C VAL A 299 3.25 18.40 -2.24
N PHE A 300 2.44 17.79 -3.10
CA PHE A 300 1.53 16.72 -2.71
C PHE A 300 2.27 15.55 -2.07
N ALA A 301 3.37 15.10 -2.69
CA ALA A 301 4.20 14.00 -2.20
C ALA A 301 4.74 14.26 -0.79
N LEU A 302 5.26 15.48 -0.54
CA LEU A 302 5.71 15.89 0.80
C LEU A 302 4.56 15.81 1.82
N GLY A 303 3.35 16.19 1.41
CA GLY A 303 2.15 16.11 2.23
C GLY A 303 1.80 14.68 2.62
N VAL A 304 1.74 13.75 1.67
CA VAL A 304 1.31 12.37 1.95
C VAL A 304 2.40 11.47 2.52
N THR A 305 3.65 11.91 2.49
CA THR A 305 4.83 11.11 2.90
C THR A 305 4.66 10.42 4.24
N TYR A 306 4.16 11.14 5.24
CA TYR A 306 4.11 10.67 6.62
C TYR A 306 2.73 10.17 7.08
N PHE A 307 1.72 10.21 6.24
CA PHE A 307 0.36 9.80 6.64
C PHE A 307 0.32 8.39 7.21
N TRP A 308 0.59 7.40 6.41
CA TRP A 308 0.46 6.01 6.81
C TRP A 308 1.35 5.64 8.01
N PRO A 309 2.69 5.83 7.97
CA PRO A 309 3.55 5.40 9.06
C PRO A 309 3.30 6.16 10.36
N THR A 310 2.93 7.46 10.30
CA THR A 310 2.67 8.25 11.51
C THR A 310 1.33 7.89 12.14
N MET A 311 0.31 7.52 11.34
CA MET A 311 -0.95 7.00 11.88
C MET A 311 -0.74 5.69 12.64
N LEU A 312 0.01 4.76 12.08
CA LEU A 312 0.39 3.51 12.74
C LEU A 312 1.23 3.78 13.99
N GLY A 313 2.22 4.68 13.89
CA GLY A 313 3.06 5.09 15.01
C GLY A 313 2.24 5.68 16.15
N PHE A 314 1.31 6.60 15.85
CA PHE A 314 0.41 7.19 16.85
C PHE A 314 -0.39 6.12 17.59
N VAL A 315 -1.02 5.19 16.88
CA VAL A 315 -1.80 4.10 17.51
C VAL A 315 -0.90 3.22 18.37
N SER A 316 0.29 2.88 17.88
CA SER A 316 1.26 2.07 18.61
C SER A 316 1.75 2.72 19.90
N GLU A 317 1.94 4.04 19.92
CA GLU A 317 2.47 4.80 21.04
C GLU A 317 1.41 5.27 22.03
N TYR A 318 0.28 5.80 21.54
CA TYR A 318 -0.75 6.43 22.38
C TYR A 318 -1.90 5.46 22.73
N ILE A 319 -2.09 4.40 21.95
CA ILE A 319 -3.13 3.39 22.19
C ILE A 319 -2.47 2.00 22.26
N HIS A 320 -1.36 1.91 22.97
CA HIS A 320 -0.51 0.71 23.03
C HIS A 320 -1.25 -0.57 23.42
N LYS A 321 -2.33 -0.49 24.22
CA LYS A 321 -3.16 -1.65 24.57
C LYS A 321 -3.90 -2.26 23.38
N SER A 322 -4.06 -1.53 22.28
CA SER A 322 -4.68 -2.06 21.07
C SER A 322 -3.84 -3.14 20.37
N GLY A 323 -2.52 -3.14 20.60
CA GLY A 323 -1.58 -4.14 20.10
C GLY A 323 -1.64 -4.36 18.60
N ALA A 324 -1.40 -5.59 18.15
CA ALA A 324 -1.45 -5.96 16.74
C ALA A 324 -2.86 -5.80 16.13
N VAL A 325 -3.91 -6.00 16.93
CA VAL A 325 -5.30 -5.80 16.46
C VAL A 325 -5.56 -4.34 16.12
N GLY A 326 -5.07 -3.39 16.93
CA GLY A 326 -5.21 -1.96 16.64
C GLY A 326 -4.51 -1.58 15.33
N LEU A 327 -3.28 -2.03 15.13
CA LEU A 327 -2.54 -1.79 13.89
C LEU A 327 -3.24 -2.42 12.67
N ALA A 328 -3.76 -3.65 12.83
CA ALA A 328 -4.52 -4.32 11.77
C ALA A 328 -5.79 -3.57 11.41
N VAL A 329 -6.57 -3.12 12.42
CA VAL A 329 -7.83 -2.38 12.20
C VAL A 329 -7.58 -1.03 11.52
N ILE A 330 -6.56 -0.28 11.95
CA ILE A 330 -6.21 1.01 11.32
C ILE A 330 -5.76 0.79 9.86
N GLY A 331 -4.88 -0.16 9.60
CA GLY A 331 -4.44 -0.48 8.24
C GLY A 331 -5.59 -0.97 7.35
N ALA A 332 -6.44 -1.85 7.88
CA ALA A 332 -7.63 -2.32 7.16
C ALA A 332 -8.61 -1.19 6.86
N ALA A 333 -8.81 -0.26 7.81
CA ALA A 333 -9.70 0.89 7.65
C ALA A 333 -9.26 1.80 6.49
N GLY A 334 -7.96 2.10 6.38
CA GLY A 334 -7.42 2.89 5.28
C GLY A 334 -7.63 2.23 3.92
N MET A 335 -7.35 0.93 3.80
CA MET A 335 -7.56 0.20 2.55
C MET A 335 -9.04 0.05 2.19
N PHE A 336 -9.91 -0.17 3.19
CA PHE A 336 -11.35 -0.25 2.98
C PHE A 336 -11.95 1.08 2.54
N ALA A 337 -11.49 2.19 3.11
CA ALA A 337 -11.86 3.52 2.66
C ALA A 337 -11.48 3.74 1.19
N THR A 338 -10.27 3.36 0.81
CA THR A 338 -9.79 3.45 -0.57
C THR A 338 -10.62 2.57 -1.50
N PHE A 339 -10.98 1.34 -1.09
CA PHE A 339 -11.88 0.47 -1.85
C PHE A 339 -13.22 1.13 -2.19
N ILE A 340 -13.88 1.73 -1.20
CA ILE A 340 -15.17 2.40 -1.40
C ILE A 340 -15.03 3.61 -2.32
N PHE A 341 -13.93 4.37 -2.21
CA PHE A 341 -13.74 5.61 -2.94
C PHE A 341 -13.29 5.44 -4.39
N GLN A 342 -12.67 4.32 -4.77
CA GLN A 342 -12.24 4.10 -6.15
C GLN A 342 -13.39 4.23 -7.18
N PRO A 343 -14.52 3.54 -7.04
CA PRO A 343 -15.64 3.71 -7.97
C PRO A 343 -16.27 5.11 -7.88
N VAL A 344 -16.25 5.78 -6.72
CA VAL A 344 -16.75 7.15 -6.57
C VAL A 344 -15.91 8.13 -7.38
N ILE A 345 -14.57 8.02 -7.33
CA ILE A 345 -13.67 8.86 -8.15
C ILE A 345 -13.95 8.62 -9.64
N GLY A 346 -14.11 7.36 -10.07
CA GLY A 346 -14.46 7.02 -11.44
C GLY A 346 -15.77 7.64 -11.90
N ALA A 347 -16.83 7.54 -11.09
CA ALA A 347 -18.12 8.11 -11.39
C ALA A 347 -18.11 9.66 -11.48
N VAL A 348 -17.36 10.32 -10.57
CA VAL A 348 -17.16 11.79 -10.63
C VAL A 348 -16.39 12.17 -11.89
N TYR A 349 -15.38 11.41 -12.27
CA TYR A 349 -14.62 11.66 -13.49
C TYR A 349 -15.50 11.51 -14.74
N ASP A 350 -16.31 10.44 -14.84
CA ASP A 350 -17.22 10.23 -15.94
C ASP A 350 -18.27 11.37 -16.04
N ALA A 351 -18.84 11.81 -14.91
CA ALA A 351 -19.76 12.93 -14.86
C ALA A 351 -19.12 14.24 -15.34
N ALA A 352 -17.86 14.51 -14.94
CA ALA A 352 -17.11 15.67 -15.38
C ALA A 352 -16.82 15.65 -16.89
N LEU A 353 -16.52 14.47 -17.45
CA LEU A 353 -16.33 14.32 -18.89
C LEU A 353 -17.61 14.62 -19.68
N VAL A 354 -18.76 14.14 -19.21
CA VAL A 354 -20.07 14.42 -19.85
C VAL A 354 -20.37 15.92 -19.83
N GLN A 355 -20.09 16.62 -18.74
CA GLN A 355 -20.31 18.08 -18.64
C GLN A 355 -19.33 18.89 -19.53
N ALA A 356 -18.14 18.35 -19.81
CA ALA A 356 -17.15 19.02 -20.65
C ALA A 356 -17.40 18.81 -22.15
N LEU A 357 -18.31 17.90 -22.55
CA LEU A 357 -18.71 17.75 -23.95
C LEU A 357 -19.59 18.95 -24.34
N PRO A 358 -19.33 19.59 -25.52
CA PRO A 358 -20.21 20.63 -26.02
C PRO A 358 -21.62 20.06 -26.18
N ALA A 359 -22.61 20.82 -25.69
CA ALA A 359 -24.01 20.49 -25.94
C ALA A 359 -24.21 20.40 -27.47
N GLY A 360 -24.45 19.18 -27.97
CA GLY A 360 -24.68 18.88 -29.38
C GLY A 360 -26.05 19.39 -29.86
#